data_3e670838d1a43b70369bcc40c963d3b5
#
_entry.id   3e670838d1a43b70369bcc40c963d3b5
#
_cell.length_a   1.000
_cell.length_b   1.000
_cell.length_c   1.000
_cell.angle_alpha   90.00
_cell.angle_beta   90.00
_cell.angle_gamma   90.00
#
_symmetry.space_group_name_H-M   'P 1'
#
loop_
_entity.id
_entity.type
_entity.pdbx_description
1 polymer ?
#
loop_
_entity_poly.entity_id
_entity_poly.type
_entity_poly.pdbx_seq_one_letter_code
_entity_poly.pdbx_strand_id
1 'polypeptide(L)'
;MALEPRMTGFVARLNWLWRLLMTAFCFTLFGVGGLLLSVVWFNLLNLAERNAQRRRRLARRSIAASFRFFLRVSKAVGVLDYHIDGAQTLRDERGCLVVANHPTLIDYVLIASVMPETDCLVKADLLRNPFVSGVIRAADYLINSQADRLLPESEKRLRGDDTLLIFPEGTRTRAGEPMRLQRGAANIAVRCQADLRIVTISCSEHLLDKQSKWYHVPARKPVFVVTAGKRIHTADFCEVHEGIEPALAARQLNRHLLSQLSQQTTPLAGIHNDASALS
;
A
#
# COMPACT_ATOMS: atom_id res chain seq x y z
N MET A 1 -4.87 18.55 -31.85
CA MET A 1 -5.92 17.49 -31.79
C MET A 1 -5.39 16.30 -32.59
N ALA A 2 -4.49 15.50 -32.01
CA ALA A 2 -3.93 14.32 -32.65
C ALA A 2 -4.90 13.16 -32.45
N LEU A 3 -5.45 12.66 -33.54
CA LEU A 3 -6.30 11.47 -33.59
C LEU A 3 -5.45 10.26 -33.17
N GLU A 4 -5.70 9.71 -31.99
CA GLU A 4 -5.20 8.38 -31.67
C GLU A 4 -5.67 7.41 -32.76
N PRO A 5 -4.76 6.60 -33.36
CA PRO A 5 -5.15 5.64 -34.38
C PRO A 5 -6.14 4.65 -33.76
N ARG A 6 -7.38 4.63 -34.27
CA ARG A 6 -8.35 3.58 -33.97
C ARG A 6 -7.73 2.26 -34.40
N MET A 7 -7.20 1.51 -33.42
CA MET A 7 -6.67 0.17 -33.67
C MET A 7 -7.74 -0.68 -34.34
N THR A 8 -7.41 -1.34 -35.43
CA THR A 8 -8.31 -2.28 -36.09
C THR A 8 -8.75 -3.34 -35.08
N GLY A 9 -9.99 -3.83 -35.16
CA GLY A 9 -10.55 -4.75 -34.16
C GLY A 9 -9.68 -5.99 -33.90
N PHE A 10 -8.89 -6.42 -34.90
CA PHE A 10 -7.94 -7.53 -34.76
C PHE A 10 -6.74 -7.16 -33.84
N VAL A 11 -6.12 -6.02 -34.05
CA VAL A 11 -4.98 -5.55 -33.23
C VAL A 11 -5.41 -5.31 -31.79
N ALA A 12 -6.62 -4.76 -31.58
CA ALA A 12 -7.17 -4.56 -30.23
C ALA A 12 -7.40 -5.89 -29.50
N ARG A 13 -7.91 -6.92 -30.19
CA ARG A 13 -8.09 -8.26 -29.61
C ARG A 13 -6.75 -8.94 -29.28
N LEU A 14 -5.75 -8.80 -30.15
CA LEU A 14 -4.42 -9.35 -29.91
C LEU A 14 -3.74 -8.69 -28.69
N ASN A 15 -3.84 -7.36 -28.58
CA ASN A 15 -3.33 -6.63 -27.43
C ASN A 15 -4.05 -7.00 -26.13
N TRP A 16 -5.37 -7.17 -26.18
CA TRP A 16 -6.14 -7.63 -25.02
C TRP A 16 -5.71 -9.04 -24.59
N LEU A 17 -5.56 -9.97 -25.53
CA LEU A 17 -5.11 -11.34 -25.25
C LEU A 17 -3.70 -11.36 -24.66
N TRP A 18 -2.77 -10.57 -25.21
CA TRP A 18 -1.43 -10.39 -24.66
C TRP A 18 -1.49 -9.94 -23.20
N ARG A 19 -2.25 -8.90 -22.92
CA ARG A 19 -2.37 -8.36 -21.56
C ARG A 19 -3.04 -9.34 -20.60
N LEU A 20 -4.00 -10.13 -21.06
CA LEU A 20 -4.60 -11.20 -20.26
C LEU A 20 -3.56 -12.27 -19.89
N LEU A 21 -2.78 -12.75 -20.86
CA LEU A 21 -1.71 -13.73 -20.61
C LEU A 21 -0.63 -13.16 -19.67
N MET A 22 -0.22 -11.92 -19.90
CA MET A 22 0.78 -11.26 -19.03
C MET A 22 0.22 -10.97 -17.64
N THR A 23 -1.06 -10.73 -17.49
CA THR A 23 -1.71 -10.61 -16.19
C THR A 23 -1.66 -11.95 -15.44
N ALA A 24 -2.01 -13.06 -16.10
CA ALA A 24 -1.90 -14.39 -15.53
C ALA A 24 -0.44 -14.72 -15.14
N PHE A 25 0.52 -14.37 -16.00
CA PHE A 25 1.95 -14.49 -15.69
C PHE A 25 2.35 -13.70 -14.46
N CYS A 26 1.91 -12.43 -14.33
CA CYS A 26 2.20 -11.60 -13.17
C CYS A 26 1.61 -12.17 -11.88
N PHE A 27 0.38 -12.70 -11.92
CA PHE A 27 -0.22 -13.37 -10.75
C PHE A 27 0.57 -14.62 -10.36
N THR A 28 0.98 -15.42 -11.32
CA THR A 28 1.83 -16.61 -11.10
C THR A 28 3.20 -16.21 -10.52
N LEU A 29 3.84 -15.19 -11.10
CA LEU A 29 5.10 -14.65 -10.61
C LEU A 29 5.00 -14.18 -9.17
N PHE A 30 3.92 -13.46 -8.82
CA PHE A 30 3.68 -12.98 -7.46
C PHE A 30 3.47 -14.14 -6.48
N GLY A 31 2.61 -15.12 -6.84
CA GLY A 31 2.32 -16.28 -5.98
C GLY A 31 3.53 -17.19 -5.80
N VAL A 32 4.18 -17.60 -6.89
CA VAL A 32 5.39 -18.43 -6.84
C VAL A 32 6.54 -17.69 -6.16
N GLY A 33 6.72 -16.42 -6.47
CA GLY A 33 7.74 -15.58 -5.82
C GLY A 33 7.54 -15.47 -4.31
N GLY A 34 6.30 -15.24 -3.86
CA GLY A 34 5.95 -15.24 -2.44
C GLY A 34 6.20 -16.58 -1.75
N LEU A 35 5.90 -17.69 -2.44
CA LEU A 35 6.14 -19.03 -1.93
C LEU A 35 7.65 -19.32 -1.82
N LEU A 36 8.43 -18.98 -2.83
CA LEU A 36 9.90 -19.14 -2.82
C LEU A 36 10.56 -18.30 -1.71
N LEU A 37 10.11 -17.05 -1.54
CA LEU A 37 10.57 -16.24 -0.42
C LEU A 37 10.23 -16.89 0.92
N SER A 38 9.01 -17.40 1.08
CA SER A 38 8.54 -17.99 2.33
C SER A 38 9.25 -19.30 2.69
N VAL A 39 9.40 -20.20 1.70
CA VAL A 39 9.90 -21.56 1.94
C VAL A 39 11.41 -21.64 1.85
N VAL A 40 12.04 -20.87 0.96
CA VAL A 40 13.49 -20.95 0.76
C VAL A 40 14.20 -19.81 1.45
N TRP A 41 13.95 -18.57 1.01
CA TRP A 41 14.74 -17.42 1.45
C TRP A 41 14.65 -17.15 2.94
N PHE A 42 13.44 -17.11 3.51
CA PHE A 42 13.31 -16.80 4.94
C PHE A 42 13.77 -17.92 5.86
N ASN A 43 13.75 -19.19 5.42
CA ASN A 43 14.38 -20.26 6.18
C ASN A 43 15.91 -20.15 6.15
N LEU A 44 16.51 -19.85 5.00
CA LEU A 44 17.94 -19.57 4.91
C LEU A 44 18.34 -18.36 5.78
N LEU A 45 17.52 -17.30 5.75
CA LEU A 45 17.74 -16.12 6.56
C LEU A 45 17.64 -16.43 8.07
N ASN A 46 16.72 -17.28 8.49
CA ASN A 46 16.59 -17.74 9.87
C ASN A 46 17.83 -18.53 10.34
N LEU A 47 18.45 -19.29 9.45
CA LEU A 47 19.67 -20.05 9.76
C LEU A 47 20.90 -19.14 9.79
N ALA A 48 20.99 -18.17 8.88
CA ALA A 48 22.16 -17.30 8.72
C ALA A 48 22.20 -16.15 9.72
N GLU A 49 21.04 -15.57 10.11
CA GLU A 49 20.98 -14.40 10.97
C GLU A 49 20.24 -14.71 12.29
N ARG A 50 21.00 -14.73 13.38
CA ARG A 50 20.49 -15.03 14.73
C ARG A 50 19.86 -13.83 15.42
N ASN A 51 20.28 -12.60 15.06
CA ASN A 51 19.70 -11.40 15.64
C ASN A 51 18.30 -11.15 15.05
N ALA A 52 17.27 -11.25 15.90
CA ALA A 52 15.88 -11.15 15.48
C ALA A 52 15.53 -9.80 14.82
N GLN A 53 16.08 -8.69 15.34
CA GLN A 53 15.82 -7.36 14.80
C GLN A 53 16.47 -7.19 13.41
N ARG A 54 17.73 -7.64 13.27
CA ARG A 54 18.42 -7.59 11.98
C ARG A 54 17.77 -8.51 10.95
N ARG A 55 17.36 -9.71 11.37
CA ARG A 55 16.61 -10.66 10.53
C ARG A 55 15.28 -10.05 10.02
N ARG A 56 14.49 -9.41 10.89
CA ARG A 56 13.26 -8.71 10.53
C ARG A 56 13.50 -7.62 9.49
N ARG A 57 14.52 -6.78 9.69
CA ARG A 57 14.91 -5.74 8.72
C ARG A 57 15.32 -6.33 7.37
N LEU A 58 16.12 -7.37 7.37
CA LEU A 58 16.54 -8.06 6.13
C LEU A 58 15.36 -8.69 5.41
N ALA A 59 14.41 -9.31 6.13
CA ALA A 59 13.19 -9.85 5.55
C ALA A 59 12.35 -8.75 4.87
N ARG A 60 12.10 -7.63 5.54
CA ARG A 60 11.35 -6.48 5.00
C ARG A 60 12.06 -5.88 3.78
N ARG A 61 13.37 -5.71 3.81
CA ARG A 61 14.16 -5.25 2.65
C ARG A 61 14.06 -6.20 1.46
N SER A 62 14.08 -7.50 1.70
CA SER A 62 13.92 -8.54 0.66
C SER A 62 12.52 -8.50 0.05
N ILE A 63 11.48 -8.32 0.86
CA ILE A 63 10.10 -8.14 0.41
C ILE A 63 9.99 -6.88 -0.48
N ALA A 64 10.51 -5.74 -0.02
CA ALA A 64 10.52 -4.51 -0.82
C ALA A 64 11.27 -4.67 -2.15
N ALA A 65 12.38 -5.40 -2.15
CA ALA A 65 13.15 -5.69 -3.36
C ALA A 65 12.34 -6.58 -4.34
N SER A 66 11.65 -7.61 -3.83
CA SER A 66 10.77 -8.47 -4.64
C SER A 66 9.60 -7.68 -5.23
N PHE A 67 9.01 -6.74 -4.47
CA PHE A 67 7.95 -5.89 -4.98
C PHE A 67 8.45 -4.92 -6.06
N ARG A 68 9.63 -4.32 -5.90
CA ARG A 68 10.25 -3.52 -6.96
C ARG A 68 10.47 -4.35 -8.23
N PHE A 69 10.97 -5.56 -8.09
CA PHE A 69 11.14 -6.48 -9.22
C PHE A 69 9.81 -6.79 -9.88
N PHE A 70 8.80 -7.18 -9.12
CA PHE A 70 7.45 -7.46 -9.60
C PHE A 70 6.84 -6.29 -10.38
N LEU A 71 6.91 -5.08 -9.81
CA LEU A 71 6.38 -3.87 -10.46
C LEU A 71 7.12 -3.53 -11.75
N ARG A 72 8.45 -3.68 -11.79
CA ARG A 72 9.25 -3.48 -13.01
C ARG A 72 8.88 -4.48 -14.10
N VAL A 73 8.72 -5.75 -13.75
CA VAL A 73 8.27 -6.79 -14.70
C VAL A 73 6.87 -6.46 -15.20
N SER A 74 5.91 -6.15 -14.31
CA SER A 74 4.54 -5.82 -14.69
C SER A 74 4.45 -4.61 -15.62
N LYS A 75 5.31 -3.60 -15.41
CA LYS A 75 5.44 -2.44 -16.30
C LYS A 75 6.06 -2.84 -17.65
N ALA A 76 7.13 -3.63 -17.64
CA ALA A 76 7.85 -4.05 -18.85
C ALA A 76 6.98 -4.92 -19.78
N VAL A 77 6.15 -5.81 -19.23
CA VAL A 77 5.22 -6.65 -20.04
C VAL A 77 3.91 -5.93 -20.41
N GLY A 78 3.75 -4.65 -19.99
CA GLY A 78 2.61 -3.80 -20.38
C GLY A 78 1.32 -4.05 -19.62
N VAL A 79 1.36 -4.71 -18.46
CA VAL A 79 0.17 -4.98 -17.63
C VAL A 79 -0.29 -3.72 -16.90
N LEU A 80 0.64 -2.94 -16.37
CA LEU A 80 0.36 -1.69 -15.66
C LEU A 80 1.50 -0.68 -15.85
N ASP A 81 1.24 0.57 -15.47
CA ASP A 81 2.25 1.59 -15.23
C ASP A 81 2.06 2.20 -13.85
N TYR A 82 3.08 2.84 -13.30
CA TYR A 82 2.98 3.49 -12.00
C TYR A 82 3.95 4.66 -11.85
N HIS A 83 3.52 5.66 -11.07
CA HIS A 83 4.30 6.80 -10.62
C HIS A 83 4.19 6.90 -9.10
N ILE A 84 5.30 7.22 -8.44
CA ILE A 84 5.35 7.37 -6.98
C ILE A 84 5.97 8.72 -6.67
N ASP A 85 5.11 9.71 -6.43
CA ASP A 85 5.49 11.06 -6.07
C ASP A 85 5.85 11.12 -4.59
N GLY A 86 7.03 11.64 -4.29
CA GLY A 86 7.55 11.66 -2.92
C GLY A 86 8.12 10.30 -2.46
N ALA A 87 8.60 9.45 -3.39
CA ALA A 87 9.21 8.17 -3.07
C ALA A 87 10.37 8.29 -2.07
N GLN A 88 11.18 9.36 -2.16
CA GLN A 88 12.27 9.61 -1.21
C GLN A 88 11.73 9.99 0.17
N THR A 89 10.70 10.84 0.23
CA THR A 89 10.01 11.19 1.48
C THR A 89 9.50 9.94 2.20
N LEU A 90 8.87 9.01 1.46
CA LEU A 90 8.38 7.74 2.05
C LEU A 90 9.54 6.84 2.51
N ARG A 91 10.64 6.80 1.77
CA ARG A 91 11.82 6.01 2.13
C ARG A 91 12.48 6.50 3.42
N ASP A 92 12.50 7.81 3.62
CA ASP A 92 13.16 8.45 4.75
C ASP A 92 12.25 8.58 5.99
N GLU A 93 10.97 8.23 5.85
CA GLU A 93 10.00 8.32 6.96
C GLU A 93 10.37 7.38 8.11
N ARG A 94 10.34 7.91 9.34
CA ARG A 94 10.66 7.16 10.57
C ARG A 94 9.70 7.52 11.69
N GLY A 95 9.44 6.53 12.55
CA GLY A 95 8.67 6.75 13.80
C GLY A 95 7.27 7.31 13.58
N CYS A 96 6.64 7.04 12.44
CA CYS A 96 5.32 7.57 12.13
C CYS A 96 4.36 6.52 11.56
N LEU A 97 3.08 6.86 11.60
CA LEU A 97 2.03 6.12 10.91
C LEU A 97 1.91 6.60 9.47
N VAL A 98 2.02 5.69 8.51
CA VAL A 98 1.65 5.97 7.11
C VAL A 98 0.22 5.50 6.91
N VAL A 99 -0.66 6.44 6.58
CA VAL A 99 -2.09 6.18 6.41
C VAL A 99 -2.44 6.35 4.95
N ALA A 100 -2.89 5.27 4.30
CA ALA A 100 -3.19 5.26 2.87
C ALA A 100 -4.62 4.80 2.60
N ASN A 101 -5.23 5.32 1.52
CA ASN A 101 -6.45 4.74 0.98
C ASN A 101 -6.17 3.39 0.28
N HIS A 102 -7.20 2.57 0.09
CA HIS A 102 -7.05 1.20 -0.39
C HIS A 102 -7.99 0.87 -1.55
N PRO A 103 -7.77 1.44 -2.74
CA PRO A 103 -8.61 1.16 -3.91
C PRO A 103 -8.37 -0.24 -4.52
N THR A 104 -7.11 -0.74 -4.51
CA THR A 104 -6.75 -1.94 -5.26
C THR A 104 -5.96 -2.98 -4.45
N LEU A 105 -5.78 -4.17 -5.04
CA LEU A 105 -5.03 -5.26 -4.40
C LEU A 105 -3.53 -4.97 -4.26
N ILE A 106 -2.95 -4.15 -5.13
CA ILE A 106 -1.49 -3.93 -5.19
C ILE A 106 -1.01 -2.65 -4.46
N ASP A 107 -1.91 -1.96 -3.77
CA ASP A 107 -1.58 -0.71 -3.08
C ASP A 107 -0.45 -0.88 -2.05
N TYR A 108 -0.53 -1.97 -1.29
CA TYR A 108 0.54 -2.33 -0.37
C TYR A 108 1.88 -2.58 -1.10
N VAL A 109 1.83 -3.26 -2.25
CA VAL A 109 3.02 -3.56 -3.07
C VAL A 109 3.69 -2.28 -3.56
N LEU A 110 2.88 -1.30 -4.01
CA LEU A 110 3.37 -0.01 -4.47
C LEU A 110 4.09 0.75 -3.34
N ILE A 111 3.45 0.93 -2.19
CA ILE A 111 4.02 1.67 -1.05
C ILE A 111 5.24 0.93 -0.50
N ALA A 112 5.14 -0.36 -0.20
CA ALA A 112 6.23 -1.13 0.40
C ALA A 112 7.43 -1.27 -0.54
N SER A 113 7.26 -1.13 -1.85
CA SER A 113 8.37 -1.13 -2.81
C SER A 113 9.37 0.01 -2.56
N VAL A 114 8.90 1.15 -2.06
CA VAL A 114 9.74 2.34 -1.76
C VAL A 114 10.02 2.50 -0.27
N MET A 115 9.33 1.77 0.60
CA MET A 115 9.50 1.78 2.06
C MET A 115 10.09 0.44 2.55
N PRO A 116 11.39 0.19 2.41
CA PRO A 116 12.00 -1.14 2.59
C PRO A 116 11.98 -1.68 4.02
N GLU A 117 11.69 -0.87 5.01
CA GLU A 117 11.64 -1.27 6.43
C GLU A 117 10.27 -1.07 7.08
N THR A 118 9.25 -0.71 6.28
CA THR A 118 7.92 -0.46 6.83
C THR A 118 7.32 -1.70 7.47
N ASP A 119 6.68 -1.49 8.59
CA ASP A 119 5.75 -2.44 9.19
C ASP A 119 4.36 -2.28 8.55
N CYS A 120 3.49 -3.24 8.72
CA CYS A 120 2.13 -3.16 8.21
C CYS A 120 1.15 -3.79 9.19
N LEU A 121 -0.01 -3.14 9.37
CA LEU A 121 -1.13 -3.74 10.07
C LEU A 121 -1.93 -4.62 9.11
N VAL A 122 -1.90 -5.92 9.33
CA VAL A 122 -2.52 -6.91 8.44
C VAL A 122 -3.69 -7.64 9.12
N LYS A 123 -4.65 -8.10 8.32
CA LYS A 123 -5.75 -8.94 8.81
C LYS A 123 -5.26 -10.35 9.14
N ALA A 124 -5.79 -10.94 10.22
CA ALA A 124 -5.49 -12.30 10.63
C ALA A 124 -5.79 -13.36 9.54
N ASP A 125 -6.83 -13.15 8.74
CA ASP A 125 -7.20 -14.06 7.66
C ASP A 125 -6.10 -14.26 6.60
N LEU A 126 -5.21 -13.29 6.44
CA LEU A 126 -4.08 -13.39 5.51
C LEU A 126 -3.06 -14.47 5.95
N LEU A 127 -3.03 -14.83 7.24
CA LEU A 127 -2.18 -15.91 7.74
C LEU A 127 -2.64 -17.30 7.25
N ARG A 128 -3.87 -17.44 6.78
CA ARG A 128 -4.37 -18.67 6.20
C ARG A 128 -3.97 -18.85 4.73
N ASN A 129 -3.53 -17.79 4.08
CA ASN A 129 -3.10 -17.84 2.68
C ASN A 129 -1.65 -18.31 2.60
N PRO A 130 -1.35 -19.49 2.01
CA PRO A 130 0.00 -20.05 1.96
C PRO A 130 1.02 -19.19 1.18
N PHE A 131 0.56 -18.39 0.22
CA PHE A 131 1.41 -17.54 -0.61
C PHE A 131 1.95 -16.31 0.13
N VAL A 132 1.27 -15.84 1.18
CA VAL A 132 1.65 -14.62 1.90
C VAL A 132 1.91 -14.84 3.39
N SER A 133 1.45 -15.93 3.97
CA SER A 133 1.59 -16.20 5.42
C SER A 133 3.05 -16.26 5.87
N GLY A 134 3.93 -16.87 5.09
CA GLY A 134 5.37 -16.93 5.38
C GLY A 134 6.02 -15.54 5.31
N VAL A 135 5.61 -14.73 4.34
CA VAL A 135 6.05 -13.33 4.20
C VAL A 135 5.65 -12.51 5.42
N ILE A 136 4.37 -12.60 5.86
CA ILE A 136 3.84 -11.88 7.02
C ILE A 136 4.61 -12.25 8.29
N ARG A 137 4.86 -13.55 8.51
CA ARG A 137 5.61 -14.03 9.69
C ARG A 137 7.06 -13.59 9.66
N ALA A 138 7.76 -13.68 8.52
CA ALA A 138 9.15 -13.29 8.39
C ALA A 138 9.36 -11.79 8.57
N ALA A 139 8.42 -10.98 8.06
CA ALA A 139 8.42 -9.53 8.25
C ALA A 139 8.00 -9.10 9.66
N ASP A 140 7.45 -10.02 10.45
CA ASP A 140 6.90 -9.75 11.78
C ASP A 140 5.89 -8.61 11.76
N TYR A 141 4.91 -8.67 10.80
CA TYR A 141 3.87 -7.64 10.67
C TYR A 141 2.85 -7.73 11.80
N LEU A 142 2.31 -6.55 12.19
CA LEU A 142 1.27 -6.47 13.19
C LEU A 142 -0.04 -7.08 12.70
N ILE A 143 -0.66 -7.93 13.51
CA ILE A 143 -1.89 -8.62 13.15
C ILE A 143 -3.07 -7.98 13.88
N ASN A 144 -4.08 -7.59 13.13
CA ASN A 144 -5.31 -6.97 13.65
C ASN A 144 -6.29 -8.03 14.21
N SER A 145 -5.83 -8.91 15.09
CA SER A 145 -6.70 -9.91 15.75
C SER A 145 -6.69 -9.80 17.27
N GLN A 146 -5.78 -9.01 17.83
CA GLN A 146 -5.55 -8.93 19.27
C GLN A 146 -5.56 -7.45 19.68
N ALA A 147 -6.75 -6.89 19.85
CA ALA A 147 -6.94 -5.48 20.21
C ALA A 147 -6.09 -5.06 21.42
N ASP A 148 -6.00 -5.92 22.43
CA ASP A 148 -5.27 -5.66 23.67
C ASP A 148 -3.75 -5.57 23.48
N ARG A 149 -3.20 -6.25 22.47
CA ARG A 149 -1.77 -6.24 22.14
C ARG A 149 -1.41 -5.23 21.07
N LEU A 150 -2.37 -4.81 20.25
CA LEU A 150 -2.11 -3.96 19.10
C LEU A 150 -1.52 -2.61 19.51
N LEU A 151 -2.08 -1.98 20.53
CA LEU A 151 -1.62 -0.67 20.97
C LEU A 151 -0.22 -0.70 21.60
N PRO A 152 0.08 -1.58 22.58
CA PRO A 152 1.44 -1.71 23.14
C PRO A 152 2.51 -2.05 22.10
N GLU A 153 2.20 -2.96 21.17
CA GLU A 153 3.14 -3.34 20.11
C GLU A 153 3.35 -2.19 19.11
N SER A 154 2.29 -1.45 18.75
CA SER A 154 2.40 -0.27 17.89
C SER A 154 3.27 0.81 18.53
N GLU A 155 3.05 1.09 19.82
CA GLU A 155 3.85 2.06 20.58
C GLU A 155 5.32 1.67 20.61
N LYS A 156 5.62 0.42 20.94
CA LYS A 156 7.00 -0.11 20.97
C LYS A 156 7.70 0.07 19.62
N ARG A 157 7.01 -0.19 18.52
CA ARG A 157 7.58 -0.09 17.17
C ARG A 157 7.79 1.36 16.75
N LEU A 158 6.81 2.22 16.98
CA LEU A 158 6.89 3.65 16.64
C LEU A 158 7.99 4.36 17.45
N ARG A 159 8.14 4.04 18.74
CA ARG A 159 9.26 4.54 19.56
C ARG A 159 10.62 4.00 19.14
N GLY A 160 10.66 2.85 18.48
CA GLY A 160 11.85 2.24 17.89
C GLY A 160 12.17 2.70 16.47
N ASP A 161 11.61 3.83 16.04
CA ASP A 161 11.74 4.41 14.70
C ASP A 161 11.17 3.54 13.55
N ASP A 162 10.43 2.46 13.85
CA ASP A 162 9.72 1.73 12.81
C ASP A 162 8.56 2.59 12.27
N THR A 163 8.30 2.49 10.98
CA THR A 163 7.14 3.12 10.34
C THR A 163 6.03 2.09 10.18
N LEU A 164 4.80 2.44 10.53
CA LEU A 164 3.65 1.53 10.49
C LEU A 164 2.66 1.96 9.41
N LEU A 165 2.53 1.16 8.36
CA LEU A 165 1.54 1.37 7.29
C LEU A 165 0.17 0.80 7.69
N ILE A 166 -0.85 1.64 7.59
CA ILE A 166 -2.23 1.29 7.89
C ILE A 166 -3.15 1.73 6.75
N PHE A 167 -4.04 0.83 6.33
CA PHE A 167 -5.18 1.14 5.48
C PHE A 167 -6.43 1.28 6.36
N PRO A 168 -6.84 2.50 6.74
CA PRO A 168 -7.88 2.70 7.76
C PRO A 168 -9.27 2.29 7.28
N GLU A 169 -9.47 2.09 6.00
CA GLU A 169 -10.72 1.53 5.45
C GLU A 169 -10.97 0.08 5.91
N GLY A 170 -9.90 -0.63 6.29
CA GLY A 170 -9.95 -2.02 6.72
C GLY A 170 -10.33 -3.02 5.61
N THR A 171 -10.72 -2.56 4.45
CA THR A 171 -10.99 -3.33 3.23
C THR A 171 -10.87 -2.40 2.03
N ARG A 172 -10.71 -2.92 0.83
CA ARG A 172 -10.72 -2.10 -0.40
C ARG A 172 -12.07 -1.41 -0.55
N THR A 173 -12.06 -0.08 -0.79
CA THR A 173 -13.27 0.69 -1.09
C THR A 173 -13.63 0.50 -2.56
N ARG A 174 -14.91 0.31 -2.83
CA ARG A 174 -15.42 0.17 -4.20
C ARG A 174 -15.43 1.53 -4.88
N ALA A 175 -15.16 1.54 -6.19
CA ALA A 175 -15.29 2.76 -6.97
C ALA A 175 -16.72 3.30 -6.90
N GLY A 176 -16.85 4.61 -6.63
CA GLY A 176 -18.14 5.28 -6.48
C GLY A 176 -18.82 5.12 -5.11
N GLU A 177 -18.30 4.25 -4.22
CA GLU A 177 -18.78 4.20 -2.84
C GLU A 177 -18.10 5.25 -1.96
N PRO A 178 -18.80 5.83 -0.99
CA PRO A 178 -18.19 6.78 -0.06
C PRO A 178 -17.17 6.08 0.81
N MET A 179 -15.98 6.67 0.93
CA MET A 179 -14.92 6.18 1.79
C MET A 179 -15.36 6.19 3.26
N ARG A 180 -15.06 5.12 3.97
CA ARG A 180 -15.31 5.00 5.42
C ARG A 180 -14.05 4.56 6.12
N LEU A 181 -13.63 5.30 7.14
CA LEU A 181 -12.46 4.98 7.93
C LEU A 181 -12.84 4.36 9.26
N GLN A 182 -12.13 3.31 9.62
CA GLN A 182 -12.13 2.77 10.97
C GLN A 182 -11.23 3.64 11.86
N ARG A 183 -11.56 3.75 13.13
CA ARG A 183 -10.85 4.62 14.09
C ARG A 183 -9.48 4.07 14.52
N GLY A 184 -9.09 2.88 14.09
CA GLY A 184 -7.87 2.19 14.54
C GLY A 184 -6.61 3.03 14.35
N ALA A 185 -6.40 3.60 13.15
CA ALA A 185 -5.24 4.43 12.85
C ALA A 185 -5.18 5.69 13.72
N ALA A 186 -6.30 6.42 13.84
CA ALA A 186 -6.38 7.63 14.68
C ALA A 186 -6.19 7.30 16.17
N ASN A 187 -6.74 6.19 16.66
CA ASN A 187 -6.54 5.75 18.04
C ASN A 187 -5.06 5.42 18.33
N ILE A 188 -4.38 4.73 17.42
CA ILE A 188 -2.96 4.43 17.57
C ILE A 188 -2.16 5.72 17.57
N ALA A 189 -2.40 6.63 16.61
CA ALA A 189 -1.72 7.91 16.53
C ALA A 189 -1.80 8.72 17.83
N VAL A 190 -3.01 8.93 18.31
CA VAL A 190 -3.26 9.74 19.52
C VAL A 190 -2.65 9.09 20.77
N ARG A 191 -2.86 7.77 20.96
CA ARG A 191 -2.40 7.08 22.17
C ARG A 191 -0.88 6.85 22.18
N CYS A 192 -0.27 6.65 21.00
CA CYS A 192 1.20 6.53 20.86
C CYS A 192 1.88 7.89 20.67
N GLN A 193 1.13 8.99 20.59
CA GLN A 193 1.64 10.33 20.27
C GLN A 193 2.51 10.33 19.01
N ALA A 194 2.10 9.55 18.00
CA ALA A 194 2.84 9.36 16.76
C ALA A 194 2.25 10.19 15.64
N ASP A 195 3.09 10.91 14.93
CA ASP A 195 2.70 11.65 13.72
C ASP A 195 2.20 10.72 12.62
N LEU A 196 1.47 11.29 11.68
CA LEU A 196 0.95 10.55 10.52
C LEU A 196 1.45 11.17 9.21
N ARG A 197 1.74 10.31 8.23
CA ARG A 197 1.93 10.69 6.84
C ARG A 197 0.75 10.19 6.01
N ILE A 198 0.06 11.09 5.32
CA ILE A 198 -0.97 10.68 4.37
C ILE A 198 -0.33 10.22 3.08
N VAL A 199 -0.84 9.13 2.52
CA VAL A 199 -0.49 8.64 1.19
C VAL A 199 -1.77 8.40 0.42
N THR A 200 -1.86 8.94 -0.78
CA THR A 200 -3.02 8.72 -1.65
C THR A 200 -2.64 7.86 -2.84
N ILE A 201 -3.53 6.95 -3.19
CA ILE A 201 -3.38 6.04 -4.30
C ILE A 201 -4.58 6.21 -5.22
N SER A 202 -4.31 6.43 -6.48
CA SER A 202 -5.31 6.44 -7.54
C SER A 202 -4.92 5.47 -8.66
N CYS A 203 -5.92 4.99 -9.39
CA CYS A 203 -5.74 4.15 -10.56
C CYS A 203 -6.62 4.70 -11.68
N SER A 204 -6.07 4.83 -12.90
CA SER A 204 -6.79 5.35 -14.06
C SER A 204 -7.92 4.44 -14.56
N GLU A 205 -7.88 3.17 -14.20
CA GLU A 205 -8.83 2.15 -14.66
C GLU A 205 -9.38 1.35 -13.48
N HIS A 206 -10.57 0.80 -13.62
CA HIS A 206 -11.14 -0.13 -12.65
C HIS A 206 -10.45 -1.50 -12.78
N LEU A 207 -9.56 -1.79 -11.84
CA LEU A 207 -8.73 -2.98 -11.85
C LEU A 207 -8.41 -3.41 -10.42
N LEU A 208 -8.45 -4.72 -10.16
CA LEU A 208 -8.05 -5.31 -8.88
C LEU A 208 -8.76 -4.72 -7.66
N ASP A 209 -9.92 -4.11 -7.86
CA ASP A 209 -10.81 -3.67 -6.80
C ASP A 209 -11.51 -4.87 -6.12
N LYS A 210 -12.46 -4.62 -5.24
CA LYS A 210 -13.17 -5.69 -4.52
C LYS A 210 -14.09 -6.54 -5.41
N GLN A 211 -14.51 -6.03 -6.57
CA GLN A 211 -15.44 -6.68 -7.50
C GLN A 211 -14.74 -7.28 -8.71
N SER A 212 -13.55 -6.77 -9.04
CA SER A 212 -12.79 -7.23 -10.19
C SER A 212 -12.27 -8.63 -9.99
N LYS A 213 -12.43 -9.46 -11.00
CA LYS A 213 -11.74 -10.74 -11.09
C LYS A 213 -10.37 -10.54 -11.71
N TRP A 214 -9.42 -11.42 -11.43
CA TRP A 214 -8.03 -11.31 -11.92
C TRP A 214 -7.93 -11.23 -13.46
N TYR A 215 -8.89 -11.79 -14.17
CA TYR A 215 -8.94 -11.81 -15.63
C TYR A 215 -9.72 -10.62 -16.24
N HIS A 216 -10.22 -9.71 -15.43
CA HIS A 216 -10.81 -8.46 -15.92
C HIS A 216 -9.68 -7.50 -16.32
N VAL A 217 -9.27 -7.57 -17.58
CA VAL A 217 -8.24 -6.68 -18.13
C VAL A 217 -8.93 -5.45 -18.71
N PRO A 218 -8.65 -4.25 -18.23
CA PRO A 218 -9.26 -3.03 -18.75
C PRO A 218 -8.80 -2.75 -20.19
N ALA A 219 -9.59 -1.98 -20.95
CA ALA A 219 -9.28 -1.66 -22.33
C ALA A 219 -7.98 -0.88 -22.49
N ARG A 220 -7.70 0.02 -21.54
CA ARG A 220 -6.45 0.80 -21.49
C ARG A 220 -5.49 0.22 -20.44
N LYS A 221 -4.18 0.47 -20.63
CA LYS A 221 -3.17 0.11 -19.62
C LYS A 221 -3.42 0.96 -18.36
N PRO A 222 -3.66 0.35 -17.20
CA PRO A 222 -3.87 1.10 -15.98
C PRO A 222 -2.59 1.81 -15.54
N VAL A 223 -2.75 3.03 -15.06
CA VAL A 223 -1.68 3.83 -14.46
C VAL A 223 -2.03 4.06 -13.00
N PHE A 224 -1.12 3.66 -12.13
CA PHE A 224 -1.22 3.91 -10.70
C PHE A 224 -0.41 5.14 -10.34
N VAL A 225 -0.99 6.03 -9.55
CA VAL A 225 -0.29 7.18 -8.98
C VAL A 225 -0.36 7.08 -7.47
N VAL A 226 0.81 7.07 -6.84
CA VAL A 226 0.97 7.12 -5.38
C VAL A 226 1.57 8.46 -5.04
N THR A 227 0.94 9.22 -4.16
CA THR A 227 1.43 10.54 -3.76
C THR A 227 1.63 10.59 -2.25
N ALA A 228 2.86 10.91 -1.82
CA ALA A 228 3.17 11.22 -0.43
C ALA A 228 2.65 12.61 -0.07
N GLY A 229 1.59 12.67 0.71
CA GLY A 229 1.00 13.91 1.19
C GLY A 229 1.75 14.52 2.39
N LYS A 230 1.12 15.47 3.03
CA LYS A 230 1.69 16.16 4.19
C LYS A 230 1.81 15.25 5.41
N ARG A 231 2.79 15.53 6.27
CA ARG A 231 2.87 14.98 7.62
C ARG A 231 1.90 15.75 8.51
N ILE A 232 1.17 15.05 9.33
CA ILE A 232 0.20 15.58 10.28
C ILE A 232 0.80 15.36 11.67
N HIS A 233 0.92 16.42 12.43
CA HIS A 233 1.35 16.34 13.83
C HIS A 233 0.15 15.99 14.69
N THR A 234 0.23 14.86 15.38
CA THR A 234 -0.86 14.41 16.26
C THR A 234 -1.06 15.36 17.45
N ALA A 235 -0.02 16.04 17.86
CA ALA A 235 -0.08 17.08 18.88
C ALA A 235 -1.13 18.16 18.56
N ASP A 236 -1.27 18.57 17.30
CA ASP A 236 -2.25 19.58 16.87
C ASP A 236 -3.71 19.21 17.23
N PHE A 237 -4.00 17.94 17.43
CA PHE A 237 -5.31 17.40 17.80
C PHE A 237 -5.46 17.14 19.30
N CYS A 238 -4.34 17.10 20.04
CA CYS A 238 -4.31 16.83 21.48
C CYS A 238 -4.18 18.10 22.31
N GLU A 239 -3.50 19.14 21.80
CA GLU A 239 -3.14 20.36 22.53
C GLU A 239 -4.22 21.45 22.51
N VAL A 240 -5.22 21.36 21.61
CA VAL A 240 -6.22 22.44 21.43
C VAL A 240 -7.04 22.72 22.70
N HIS A 241 -7.10 21.78 23.65
CA HIS A 241 -7.64 22.01 25.01
C HIS A 241 -6.93 21.08 25.99
N GLU A 242 -6.28 21.60 26.99
CA GLU A 242 -5.84 20.85 28.16
C GLU A 242 -7.03 20.04 28.70
N GLY A 243 -6.99 18.71 28.64
CA GLY A 243 -8.05 17.83 29.11
C GLY A 243 -8.94 17.17 28.06
N ILE A 244 -8.65 17.27 26.75
CA ILE A 244 -9.41 16.49 25.74
C ILE A 244 -9.18 15.01 25.97
N GLU A 245 -10.29 14.28 26.16
CA GLU A 245 -10.24 12.83 26.20
C GLU A 245 -9.61 12.27 24.89
N PRO A 246 -8.67 11.32 24.98
CA PRO A 246 -8.03 10.70 23.80
C PRO A 246 -9.03 10.20 22.74
N ALA A 247 -10.23 9.82 23.18
CA ALA A 247 -11.30 9.36 22.31
C ALA A 247 -11.85 10.50 21.41
N LEU A 248 -11.92 11.74 21.94
CA LEU A 248 -12.39 12.89 21.18
C LEU A 248 -11.32 13.36 20.17
N ALA A 249 -10.05 13.44 20.59
CA ALA A 249 -8.92 13.72 19.72
C ALA A 249 -8.85 12.72 18.54
N ALA A 250 -8.98 11.43 18.83
CA ALA A 250 -9.02 10.39 17.79
C ALA A 250 -10.21 10.52 16.84
N ARG A 251 -11.39 10.98 17.30
CA ARG A 251 -12.53 11.27 16.42
C ARG A 251 -12.26 12.45 15.49
N GLN A 252 -11.67 13.52 16.01
CA GLN A 252 -11.34 14.71 15.23
C GLN A 252 -10.27 14.38 14.19
N LEU A 253 -9.20 13.69 14.60
CA LEU A 253 -8.15 13.22 13.69
C LEU A 253 -8.72 12.28 12.60
N ASN A 254 -9.58 11.32 12.96
CA ASN A 254 -10.19 10.40 11.98
C ASN A 254 -11.06 11.14 10.95
N ARG A 255 -11.78 12.20 11.37
CA ARG A 255 -12.56 13.06 10.47
C ARG A 255 -11.65 13.86 9.54
N HIS A 256 -10.54 14.39 10.07
CA HIS A 256 -9.54 15.08 9.28
C HIS A 256 -8.90 14.15 8.23
N LEU A 257 -8.49 12.94 8.64
CA LEU A 257 -7.96 11.92 7.72
C LEU A 257 -8.95 11.58 6.60
N LEU A 258 -10.24 11.41 6.94
CA LEU A 258 -11.28 11.14 5.94
C LEU A 258 -11.39 12.28 4.92
N SER A 259 -11.40 13.54 5.38
CA SER A 259 -11.47 14.69 4.46
C SER A 259 -10.27 14.75 3.52
N GLN A 260 -9.07 14.55 4.03
CA GLN A 260 -7.83 14.60 3.25
C GLN A 260 -7.76 13.46 2.20
N LEU A 261 -8.05 12.23 2.62
CA LEU A 261 -8.04 11.07 1.73
C LEU A 261 -9.13 11.15 0.66
N SER A 262 -10.33 11.66 1.01
CA SER A 262 -11.44 11.78 0.05
C SER A 262 -11.23 12.88 -0.99
N GLN A 263 -10.62 14.01 -0.61
CA GLN A 263 -10.36 15.13 -1.52
C GLN A 263 -9.32 14.77 -2.60
N GLN A 264 -8.33 13.97 -2.23
CA GLN A 264 -7.20 13.62 -3.11
C GLN A 264 -7.48 12.37 -3.97
N THR A 265 -8.54 11.64 -3.71
CA THR A 265 -8.96 10.46 -4.48
C THR A 265 -9.97 10.75 -5.57
N THR A 266 -10.31 12.02 -5.83
CA THR A 266 -11.14 12.38 -7.00
C THR A 266 -10.49 11.81 -8.26
N PRO A 267 -11.21 11.03 -9.10
CA PRO A 267 -10.62 10.40 -10.27
C PRO A 267 -9.92 11.44 -11.14
N LEU A 268 -8.74 11.11 -11.64
CA LEU A 268 -8.01 11.87 -12.67
C LEU A 268 -8.79 11.87 -14.00
N ALA A 269 -10.03 12.35 -13.96
CA ALA A 269 -10.79 12.69 -15.16
C ALA A 269 -10.18 13.98 -15.73
N GLY A 270 -9.09 13.86 -16.51
CA GLY A 270 -8.55 15.02 -17.21
C GLY A 270 -7.04 15.14 -17.36
N ILE A 271 -6.22 14.20 -16.90
CA ILE A 271 -4.80 14.21 -17.27
C ILE A 271 -4.64 13.45 -18.59
N HIS A 272 -5.10 14.07 -19.68
CA HIS A 272 -4.66 13.75 -21.01
C HIS A 272 -3.38 14.58 -21.31
N ASN A 273 -2.28 13.87 -21.51
CA ASN A 273 -1.07 14.27 -22.26
C ASN A 273 -0.41 15.61 -21.93
N ASP A 274 0.55 15.58 -21.02
CA ASP A 274 1.78 16.37 -21.22
C ASP A 274 3.02 15.54 -20.83
N ALA A 275 3.19 14.41 -21.53
CA ALA A 275 4.43 13.62 -21.48
C ALA A 275 5.50 14.11 -22.48
N SER A 276 5.33 15.33 -23.02
CA SER A 276 6.26 15.92 -24.00
C SER A 276 7.05 17.14 -23.50
N ALA A 277 7.06 17.40 -22.20
CA ALA A 277 7.75 18.57 -21.64
C ALA A 277 8.84 18.21 -20.61
N LEU A 278 9.52 17.09 -20.75
CA LEU A 278 10.79 16.81 -20.05
C LEU A 278 11.63 15.86 -20.94
N SER A 279 12.16 16.43 -22.02
CA SER A 279 13.35 15.91 -22.70
C SER A 279 14.58 16.62 -22.16
#